data_84bf29de7c177de3435360ac2df67323
#
_entry.id   84bf29de7c177de3435360ac2df67323
#
_cell.length_a   1.000
_cell.length_b   1.000
_cell.length_c   1.000
_cell.angle_alpha   90.00
_cell.angle_beta   90.00
_cell.angle_gamma   90.00
#
_symmetry.space_group_name_H-M   'P 1'
#
loop_
_entity.id
_entity.type
_entity.pdbx_description
1 polymer ?
#
loop_
_entity_poly.entity_id
_entity_poly.type
_entity_poly.pdbx_seq_one_letter_code
_entity_poly.pdbx_strand_id
1 'polypeptide(L)'
;MTVAFFSGKGRRIGVALGAVSAGLLLLSACNKPTPLATVTVGDNSVSAEATCYNDGDAIKESLIQGCLNNKKAEHTVKVAMDDKVRFGVDPEIADNGWTLFINGQQAEQEPYKKTYRSIPGSAFFSSQTGETTNKAQISIVETKGKKLTGIWHFTFEKTS
;
A
#
# COMPACT_ATOMS: atom_id res chain seq x y z
N MET A 1 49.01 61.69 -14.46
CA MET A 1 49.68 62.02 -13.21
C MET A 1 48.95 61.29 -12.05
N THR A 2 49.74 60.60 -11.27
CA THR A 2 49.52 60.05 -9.95
C THR A 2 48.57 58.86 -9.84
N VAL A 3 49.16 57.68 -9.83
CA VAL A 3 48.70 56.39 -9.40
C VAL A 3 48.63 56.36 -7.88
N ALA A 4 47.54 55.87 -7.32
CA ALA A 4 47.50 55.48 -5.93
C ALA A 4 47.20 53.98 -5.83
N PHE A 5 48.20 53.24 -5.48
CA PHE A 5 48.12 51.84 -5.02
C PHE A 5 47.47 51.77 -3.66
N PHE A 6 46.33 51.04 -3.54
CA PHE A 6 45.89 50.57 -2.23
C PHE A 6 46.04 49.05 -2.20
N SER A 7 47.12 48.65 -1.52
CA SER A 7 47.34 47.32 -1.00
C SER A 7 46.36 47.08 0.17
N GLY A 8 45.37 46.23 0.03
CA GLY A 8 44.42 45.78 1.03
C GLY A 8 44.54 44.31 1.31
N LYS A 9 45.38 43.99 2.27
CA LYS A 9 45.59 42.66 2.86
C LYS A 9 44.36 42.38 3.74
N GLY A 10 43.44 41.52 3.29
CA GLY A 10 42.20 41.24 3.99
C GLY A 10 41.66 39.83 3.77
N ARG A 11 42.14 38.90 4.55
CA ARG A 11 41.43 37.90 5.32
C ARG A 11 40.68 36.82 4.55
N ARG A 12 41.40 35.74 4.37
CA ARG A 12 40.91 34.37 4.22
C ARG A 12 40.23 33.91 5.53
N ILE A 13 38.95 34.10 5.67
CA ILE A 13 38.13 33.43 6.70
C ILE A 13 36.71 33.37 6.12
N GLY A 14 36.23 32.19 5.79
CA GLY A 14 34.81 32.05 5.38
C GLY A 14 34.49 30.89 4.42
N VAL A 15 35.18 29.76 4.48
CA VAL A 15 34.80 28.57 3.67
C VAL A 15 34.78 27.32 4.54
N ALA A 16 34.29 27.37 5.74
CA ALA A 16 34.24 26.18 6.59
C ALA A 16 32.85 25.83 7.16
N LEU A 17 31.78 26.52 6.75
CA LEU A 17 30.43 26.29 7.29
C LEU A 17 29.41 25.72 6.30
N GLY A 18 29.79 25.45 5.05
CA GLY A 18 28.89 24.95 4.01
C GLY A 18 28.87 23.42 3.82
N ALA A 19 29.79 22.67 4.42
CA ALA A 19 29.93 21.23 4.12
C ALA A 19 29.16 20.30 5.04
N VAL A 20 28.62 20.79 6.15
CA VAL A 20 27.93 19.93 7.15
C VAL A 20 26.43 19.74 6.85
N SER A 21 25.81 20.69 6.15
CA SER A 21 24.37 20.63 5.85
C SER A 21 24.00 19.74 4.66
N ALA A 22 24.94 19.40 3.77
CA ALA A 22 24.67 18.53 2.63
C ALA A 22 24.68 17.03 2.99
N GLY A 23 25.34 16.65 4.08
CA GLY A 23 25.46 15.24 4.51
C GLY A 23 24.23 14.70 5.23
N LEU A 24 23.41 15.56 5.82
CA LEU A 24 22.23 15.13 6.60
C LEU A 24 21.00 14.84 5.76
N LEU A 25 20.95 15.34 4.52
CA LEU A 25 19.81 15.09 3.59
C LEU A 25 19.91 13.75 2.87
N LEU A 26 21.06 13.08 2.91
CA LEU A 26 21.24 11.78 2.22
C LEU A 26 20.86 10.57 3.09
N LEU A 27 20.59 10.75 4.37
CA LEU A 27 20.25 9.66 5.29
C LEU A 27 18.74 9.41 5.45
N SER A 28 17.88 10.26 4.88
CA SER A 28 16.43 10.11 4.97
C SER A 28 15.79 9.33 3.79
N ALA A 29 16.58 8.77 2.89
CA ALA A 29 16.09 8.21 1.62
C ALA A 29 16.04 6.67 1.56
N CYS A 30 16.06 5.95 2.68
CA CYS A 30 16.23 4.50 2.67
C CYS A 30 15.07 3.68 3.21
N ASN A 31 13.86 4.21 3.29
CA ASN A 31 12.70 3.34 3.44
C ASN A 31 12.10 3.08 2.05
N LYS A 32 12.32 1.86 1.52
CA LYS A 32 11.60 1.39 0.33
C LYS A 32 10.10 1.46 0.66
N PRO A 33 9.29 2.19 -0.13
CA PRO A 33 7.85 2.19 0.10
C PRO A 33 7.31 0.75 0.02
N THR A 34 6.34 0.43 0.86
CA THR A 34 5.68 -0.88 0.80
C THR A 34 4.95 -1.02 -0.53
N PRO A 35 4.88 -2.24 -1.11
CA PRO A 35 4.08 -2.47 -2.30
C PRO A 35 2.64 -2.03 -2.10
N LEU A 36 2.02 -1.50 -3.15
CA LEU A 36 0.66 -0.97 -3.10
C LEU A 36 -0.36 -1.95 -3.66
N ALA A 37 -1.52 -1.97 -3.02
CA ALA A 37 -2.73 -2.54 -3.58
C ALA A 37 -3.72 -1.42 -3.92
N THR A 38 -4.40 -1.53 -5.05
CA THR A 38 -5.33 -0.51 -5.56
C THR A 38 -6.68 -1.13 -5.87
N VAL A 39 -7.74 -0.44 -5.48
CA VAL A 39 -9.12 -0.77 -5.86
C VAL A 39 -9.67 0.36 -6.72
N THR A 40 -10.26 0.01 -7.87
CA THR A 40 -10.87 0.97 -8.79
C THR A 40 -12.33 0.59 -9.05
N VAL A 41 -13.24 1.56 -8.91
CA VAL A 41 -14.67 1.44 -9.22
C VAL A 41 -15.06 2.64 -10.05
N GLY A 42 -15.55 2.42 -11.27
CA GLY A 42 -15.77 3.51 -12.23
C GLY A 42 -14.47 4.28 -12.47
N ASP A 43 -14.51 5.58 -12.18
CA ASP A 43 -13.38 6.53 -12.31
C ASP A 43 -12.64 6.76 -10.99
N ASN A 44 -13.08 6.13 -9.89
CA ASN A 44 -12.46 6.28 -8.58
C ASN A 44 -11.45 5.17 -8.33
N SER A 45 -10.23 5.55 -8.02
CA SER A 45 -9.14 4.66 -7.62
C SER A 45 -8.64 4.99 -6.23
N VAL A 46 -8.49 3.98 -5.41
CA VAL A 46 -7.98 4.08 -4.03
C VAL A 46 -6.83 3.10 -3.87
N SER A 47 -5.67 3.60 -3.52
CA SER A 47 -4.48 2.78 -3.24
C SER A 47 -4.22 2.74 -1.74
N ALA A 48 -3.83 1.58 -1.25
CA ALA A 48 -3.48 1.34 0.15
C ALA A 48 -2.07 0.81 0.27
N GLU A 49 -1.38 1.26 1.30
CA GLU A 49 -0.18 0.61 1.80
C GLU A 49 -0.55 -0.63 2.60
N ALA A 50 0.41 -1.54 2.79
CA ALA A 50 0.17 -2.73 3.57
C ALA A 50 -0.08 -2.39 5.05
N THR A 51 -1.17 -2.93 5.60
CA THR A 51 -1.44 -2.86 7.04
C THR A 51 -0.43 -3.70 7.83
N CYS A 52 -0.01 -4.81 7.25
CA CYS A 52 1.08 -5.64 7.75
C CYS A 52 1.95 -6.07 6.57
N TYR A 53 3.25 -5.83 6.69
CA TYR A 53 4.24 -6.21 5.70
C TYR A 53 5.56 -6.51 6.40
N ASN A 54 6.32 -7.48 5.91
CA ASN A 54 7.61 -7.85 6.48
C ASN A 54 8.68 -7.94 5.39
N ASP A 55 8.80 -6.88 4.57
CA ASP A 55 9.79 -6.75 3.49
C ASP A 55 9.86 -7.96 2.54
N GLY A 56 8.69 -8.57 2.26
CA GLY A 56 8.57 -9.78 1.43
C GLY A 56 8.93 -11.08 2.14
N ASP A 57 9.26 -11.03 3.42
CA ASP A 57 9.44 -12.18 4.29
C ASP A 57 8.14 -12.57 5.00
N ALA A 58 8.12 -13.77 5.56
CA ALA A 58 6.95 -14.26 6.27
C ALA A 58 6.57 -13.39 7.48
N ILE A 59 5.30 -13.02 7.58
CA ILE A 59 4.73 -12.42 8.79
C ILE A 59 4.75 -13.49 9.90
N LYS A 60 5.14 -13.11 11.11
CA LYS A 60 5.14 -14.01 12.27
C LYS A 60 3.72 -14.51 12.54
N GLU A 61 3.55 -15.81 12.76
CA GLU A 61 2.23 -16.44 12.99
C GLU A 61 1.43 -15.76 14.11
N SER A 62 2.11 -15.35 15.19
CA SER A 62 1.49 -14.63 16.31
C SER A 62 0.86 -13.29 15.93
N LEU A 63 1.27 -12.67 14.82
CA LEU A 63 0.77 -11.38 14.35
C LEU A 63 -0.34 -11.53 13.29
N ILE A 64 -0.44 -12.67 12.62
CA ILE A 64 -1.34 -12.89 11.48
C ILE A 64 -2.80 -12.59 11.86
N GLN A 65 -3.28 -13.10 12.99
CA GLN A 65 -4.65 -12.87 13.43
C GLN A 65 -4.92 -11.39 13.72
N GLY A 66 -3.96 -10.69 14.32
CA GLY A 66 -4.04 -9.25 14.54
C GLY A 66 -4.08 -8.47 13.22
N CYS A 67 -3.27 -8.89 12.25
CA CYS A 67 -3.23 -8.28 10.93
C CYS A 67 -4.54 -8.50 10.14
N LEU A 68 -5.07 -9.72 10.12
CA LEU A 68 -6.31 -10.05 9.41
C LEU A 68 -7.55 -9.40 10.04
N ASN A 69 -7.55 -9.27 11.37
CA ASN A 69 -8.66 -8.68 12.13
C ASN A 69 -8.54 -7.16 12.31
N ASN A 70 -7.54 -6.54 11.73
CA ASN A 70 -7.39 -5.08 11.81
C ASN A 70 -8.50 -4.40 11.01
N LYS A 71 -9.56 -3.99 11.72
CA LYS A 71 -10.73 -3.31 11.14
C LYS A 71 -10.48 -1.84 10.78
N LYS A 72 -9.29 -1.33 11.03
CA LYS A 72 -8.90 0.03 10.62
C LYS A 72 -8.43 0.03 9.17
N ALA A 73 -9.32 -0.39 8.24
CA ALA A 73 -9.13 -0.05 6.84
C ALA A 73 -9.28 1.47 6.71
N GLU A 74 -8.21 2.16 6.45
CA GLU A 74 -8.18 3.61 6.28
C GLU A 74 -8.95 4.04 5.02
N HIS A 75 -9.22 3.10 4.13
CA HIS A 75 -9.78 3.34 2.81
C HIS A 75 -11.17 2.73 2.65
N THR A 76 -12.17 3.62 2.51
CA THR A 76 -13.54 3.23 2.17
C THR A 76 -13.80 3.45 0.69
N VAL A 77 -14.33 2.43 0.02
CA VAL A 77 -14.71 2.45 -1.39
C VAL A 77 -16.22 2.25 -1.51
N LYS A 78 -16.90 3.14 -2.20
CA LYS A 78 -18.33 3.01 -2.52
C LYS A 78 -18.49 2.09 -3.72
N VAL A 79 -19.39 1.10 -3.61
CA VAL A 79 -19.58 0.06 -4.62
C VAL A 79 -21.08 -0.22 -4.79
N ALA A 80 -21.59 -0.13 -6.03
CA ALA A 80 -22.93 -0.61 -6.38
C ALA A 80 -22.91 -2.10 -6.74
N MET A 81 -24.06 -2.74 -6.71
CA MET A 81 -24.18 -4.19 -7.00
C MET A 81 -23.79 -4.54 -8.43
N ASP A 82 -24.04 -3.63 -9.36
CA ASP A 82 -23.74 -3.75 -10.80
C ASP A 82 -22.37 -3.22 -11.20
N ASP A 83 -21.64 -2.62 -10.27
CA ASP A 83 -20.29 -2.15 -10.52
C ASP A 83 -19.34 -3.29 -10.86
N LYS A 84 -18.35 -2.95 -11.67
CA LYS A 84 -17.17 -3.77 -11.89
C LYS A 84 -16.03 -3.24 -11.00
N VAL A 85 -15.75 -3.96 -9.94
CA VAL A 85 -14.63 -3.66 -9.04
C VAL A 85 -13.34 -4.22 -9.63
N ARG A 86 -12.33 -3.38 -9.79
CA ARG A 86 -11.01 -3.74 -10.32
C ARG A 86 -9.98 -3.69 -9.21
N PHE A 87 -9.25 -4.76 -9.06
CA PHE A 87 -8.13 -4.87 -8.14
C PHE A 87 -6.84 -4.79 -8.94
N GLY A 88 -5.94 -3.92 -8.54
CA GLY A 88 -4.58 -3.81 -9.03
C GLY A 88 -3.61 -4.04 -7.88
N VAL A 89 -2.51 -4.72 -8.15
CA VAL A 89 -1.41 -4.91 -7.18
C VAL A 89 -0.08 -4.67 -7.86
N ASP A 90 0.90 -4.23 -7.09
CA ASP A 90 2.26 -4.09 -7.59
C ASP A 90 2.80 -5.44 -8.07
N PRO A 91 3.72 -5.44 -9.05
CA PRO A 91 4.27 -6.67 -9.62
C PRO A 91 4.84 -7.63 -8.59
N GLU A 92 5.48 -7.12 -7.54
CA GLU A 92 6.06 -7.92 -6.45
C GLU A 92 5.00 -8.77 -5.73
N ILE A 93 3.80 -8.22 -5.49
CA ILE A 93 2.67 -8.93 -4.89
C ILE A 93 2.15 -10.03 -5.85
N ALA A 94 2.06 -9.71 -7.14
CA ALA A 94 1.58 -10.65 -8.16
C ALA A 94 2.55 -11.82 -8.36
N ASP A 95 3.85 -11.58 -8.34
CA ASP A 95 4.89 -12.60 -8.51
C ASP A 95 4.85 -13.62 -7.38
N ASN A 96 4.64 -13.17 -6.14
CA ASN A 96 4.47 -14.05 -4.98
C ASN A 96 3.11 -14.77 -5.02
N GLY A 97 2.07 -14.08 -5.42
CA GLY A 97 0.68 -14.53 -5.47
C GLY A 97 -0.16 -13.93 -4.35
N TRP A 98 -1.40 -13.61 -4.66
CA TRP A 98 -2.32 -12.96 -3.72
C TRP A 98 -3.73 -13.52 -3.81
N THR A 99 -4.46 -13.43 -2.70
CA THR A 99 -5.82 -13.92 -2.54
C THR A 99 -6.69 -12.84 -1.91
N LEU A 100 -7.97 -12.83 -2.24
CA LEU A 100 -8.95 -11.98 -1.58
C LEU A 100 -9.57 -12.68 -0.37
N PHE A 101 -9.72 -11.92 0.70
CA PHE A 101 -10.55 -12.27 1.84
C PHE A 101 -11.72 -11.30 1.90
N ILE A 102 -12.92 -11.82 2.04
CA ILE A 102 -14.16 -11.06 2.19
C ILE A 102 -14.70 -11.34 3.59
N ASN A 103 -14.79 -10.32 4.41
CA ASN A 103 -15.21 -10.43 5.82
C ASN A 103 -14.41 -11.49 6.61
N GLY A 104 -13.11 -11.59 6.34
CA GLY A 104 -12.21 -12.55 7.00
C GLY A 104 -12.25 -13.96 6.41
N GLN A 105 -13.09 -14.23 5.42
CA GLN A 105 -13.16 -15.53 4.74
C GLN A 105 -12.40 -15.47 3.42
N GLN A 106 -11.57 -16.46 3.18
CA GLN A 106 -10.83 -16.59 1.93
C GLN A 106 -11.79 -16.85 0.77
N ALA A 107 -11.75 -16.01 -0.25
CA ALA A 107 -12.65 -16.12 -1.39
C ALA A 107 -12.23 -17.22 -2.38
N GLU A 108 -10.96 -17.56 -2.44
CA GLU A 108 -10.40 -18.51 -3.40
C GLU A 108 -9.29 -19.35 -2.77
N GLN A 109 -9.18 -20.61 -3.16
CA GLN A 109 -8.20 -21.53 -2.60
C GLN A 109 -6.79 -21.30 -3.14
N GLU A 110 -6.67 -20.89 -4.41
CA GLU A 110 -5.38 -20.69 -5.07
C GLU A 110 -5.02 -19.21 -5.18
N PRO A 111 -3.76 -18.82 -4.91
CA PRO A 111 -3.29 -17.46 -5.09
C PRO A 111 -3.30 -17.05 -6.56
N TYR A 112 -3.76 -15.83 -6.82
CA TYR A 112 -3.77 -15.22 -8.13
C TYR A 112 -2.42 -14.56 -8.43
N LYS A 113 -1.87 -14.81 -9.63
CA LYS A 113 -0.51 -14.38 -10.01
C LYS A 113 -0.46 -13.33 -11.12
N LYS A 114 -1.52 -12.55 -11.27
CA LYS A 114 -1.52 -11.41 -12.20
C LYS A 114 -1.71 -10.12 -11.42
N THR A 115 -1.20 -9.03 -11.97
CA THR A 115 -1.27 -7.71 -11.34
C THR A 115 -2.67 -7.09 -11.32
N TYR A 116 -3.62 -7.69 -12.05
CA TYR A 116 -4.95 -7.13 -12.24
C TYR A 116 -6.03 -8.21 -12.30
N ARG A 117 -7.15 -7.97 -11.61
CA ARG A 117 -8.38 -8.76 -11.77
C ARG A 117 -9.62 -7.89 -11.58
N SER A 118 -10.75 -8.37 -12.07
CA SER A 118 -12.04 -7.69 -11.98
C SER A 118 -13.11 -8.64 -11.44
N ILE A 119 -13.93 -8.15 -10.51
CA ILE A 119 -14.98 -8.91 -9.82
C ILE A 119 -16.26 -8.05 -9.80
N PRO A 120 -17.46 -8.64 -10.03
CA PRO A 120 -18.71 -7.91 -9.88
C PRO A 120 -18.94 -7.42 -8.45
N GLY A 121 -19.48 -6.21 -8.28
CA GLY A 121 -19.77 -5.61 -6.97
C GLY A 121 -20.71 -6.49 -6.12
N SER A 122 -21.64 -7.17 -6.74
CA SER A 122 -22.57 -8.09 -6.06
C SER A 122 -21.87 -9.20 -5.26
N ALA A 123 -20.67 -9.61 -5.66
CA ALA A 123 -19.92 -10.68 -4.99
C ALA A 123 -19.48 -10.30 -3.56
N PHE A 124 -19.43 -9.01 -3.24
CA PHE A 124 -18.95 -8.54 -1.93
C PHE A 124 -20.04 -8.37 -0.87
N PHE A 125 -21.30 -8.26 -1.31
CA PHE A 125 -22.43 -7.95 -0.42
C PHE A 125 -23.43 -9.09 -0.25
N SER A 126 -23.29 -10.17 -1.01
CA SER A 126 -24.12 -11.36 -0.90
C SER A 126 -23.45 -12.38 0.00
N SER A 127 -24.11 -12.76 1.11
CA SER A 127 -23.64 -13.88 1.93
C SER A 127 -24.13 -15.21 1.36
N GLN A 128 -23.47 -16.30 1.71
CA GLN A 128 -23.92 -17.65 1.36
C GLN A 128 -25.29 -18.00 1.98
N THR A 129 -25.71 -17.27 3.02
CA THR A 129 -27.00 -17.41 3.68
C THR A 129 -28.12 -16.58 3.05
N GLY A 130 -27.83 -15.84 1.96
CA GLY A 130 -28.79 -14.96 1.30
C GLY A 130 -29.01 -13.60 1.95
N GLU A 131 -28.35 -13.33 3.07
CA GLU A 131 -28.35 -12.00 3.69
C GLU A 131 -27.47 -11.04 2.91
N THR A 132 -27.96 -9.83 2.66
CA THR A 132 -27.16 -8.76 2.06
C THR A 132 -26.62 -7.85 3.15
N THR A 133 -25.34 -7.55 3.08
CA THR A 133 -24.70 -6.57 3.97
C THR A 133 -24.49 -5.25 3.24
N ASN A 134 -24.52 -4.13 3.98
CA ASN A 134 -24.24 -2.81 3.41
C ASN A 134 -22.74 -2.46 3.47
N LYS A 135 -21.96 -3.27 4.18
CA LYS A 135 -20.51 -3.10 4.32
C LYS A 135 -19.81 -4.44 4.22
N ALA A 136 -18.67 -4.47 3.55
CA ALA A 136 -17.79 -5.62 3.48
C ALA A 136 -16.34 -5.19 3.73
N GLN A 137 -15.64 -5.95 4.57
CA GLN A 137 -14.19 -5.81 4.72
C GLN A 137 -13.50 -6.66 3.68
N ILE A 138 -12.66 -6.05 2.87
CA ILE A 138 -11.88 -6.71 1.83
C ILE A 138 -10.42 -6.67 2.22
N SER A 139 -9.78 -7.84 2.23
CA SER A 139 -8.33 -7.92 2.43
C SER A 139 -7.69 -8.56 1.22
N ILE A 140 -6.64 -7.93 0.73
CA ILE A 140 -5.70 -8.52 -0.22
C ILE A 140 -4.60 -9.14 0.63
N VAL A 141 -4.35 -10.43 0.47
CA VAL A 141 -3.37 -11.18 1.25
C VAL A 141 -2.35 -11.76 0.28
N GLU A 142 -1.10 -11.31 0.42
CA GLU A 142 0.03 -11.84 -0.34
C GLU A 142 0.57 -13.09 0.33
N THR A 143 0.90 -14.11 -0.49
CA THR A 143 1.48 -15.36 -0.01
C THR A 143 2.68 -15.74 -0.87
N LYS A 144 3.77 -16.13 -0.23
CA LYS A 144 4.94 -16.72 -0.88
C LYS A 144 5.02 -18.20 -0.50
N GLY A 145 4.57 -19.04 -1.39
CA GLY A 145 4.31 -20.45 -1.05
C GLY A 145 3.15 -20.59 -0.06
N LYS A 146 3.43 -21.08 1.15
CA LYS A 146 2.42 -21.23 2.22
C LYS A 146 2.48 -20.14 3.29
N LYS A 147 3.36 -19.14 3.12
CA LYS A 147 3.62 -18.10 4.14
C LYS A 147 2.98 -16.79 3.71
N LEU A 148 2.32 -16.10 4.64
CA LEU A 148 1.79 -14.76 4.42
C LEU A 148 2.94 -13.74 4.53
N THR A 149 3.01 -12.81 3.59
CA THR A 149 4.06 -11.80 3.48
C THR A 149 3.53 -10.37 3.54
N GLY A 150 2.27 -10.16 3.13
CA GLY A 150 1.64 -8.84 3.14
C GLY A 150 0.12 -8.89 3.23
N ILE A 151 -0.49 -7.87 3.86
CA ILE A 151 -1.93 -7.74 4.02
C ILE A 151 -2.33 -6.27 3.82
N TRP A 152 -3.27 -6.02 2.91
CA TRP A 152 -3.86 -4.71 2.60
C TRP A 152 -5.36 -4.76 2.87
N HIS A 153 -5.94 -3.73 3.47
CA HIS A 153 -7.36 -3.67 3.81
C HIS A 153 -8.09 -2.54 3.11
N PHE A 154 -9.33 -2.83 2.70
CA PHE A 154 -10.31 -1.87 2.20
C PHE A 154 -11.67 -2.14 2.86
N THR A 155 -12.45 -1.11 3.08
CA THR A 155 -13.85 -1.23 3.45
C THR A 155 -14.71 -0.89 2.24
N PHE A 156 -15.58 -1.81 1.82
CA PHE A 156 -16.58 -1.53 0.80
C PHE A 156 -17.89 -1.13 1.45
N GLU A 157 -18.47 -0.03 0.98
CA GLU A 157 -19.79 0.43 1.35
C GLU A 157 -20.71 0.33 0.14
N LYS A 158 -21.82 -0.40 0.32
CA LYS A 158 -22.83 -0.57 -0.73
C LYS A 158 -23.51 0.78 -1.01
N THR A 159 -23.59 1.15 -2.27
CA THR A 159 -24.44 2.24 -2.76
C THR A 159 -25.72 1.69 -3.39
N SER A 160 -26.71 2.56 -3.43
CA SER A 160 -28.01 2.28 -4.08
C SER A 160 -27.86 2.25 -5.58
#